data_ab0a19ca151454ec19e818fa9435bd44
#
_entry.id   ab0a19ca151454ec19e818fa9435bd44
#
_cell.length_a   1.000
_cell.length_b   1.000
_cell.length_c   1.000
_cell.angle_alpha   90.00
_cell.angle_beta   90.00
_cell.angle_gamma   90.00
#
_symmetry.space_group_name_H-M   'P 1'
#
loop_
_entity.id
_entity.type
_entity.pdbx_description
1 polymer ?
#
loop_
_entity_poly.entity_id
_entity_poly.type
_entity_poly.pdbx_seq_one_letter_code
_entity_poly.pdbx_strand_id
1 'polypeptide(L)'
;IISAGDMEDYGIFNNYVRQEIAAHMSTDARAYPGIAQSIKALRACGCRIVLCSNAMAHYSRPLLESIGLLDLFHDIPQSRPGWDKQHLLKSILETYRPKAAVMVGDRHFDIEAARAVSIPVIGCGYGLAPSEGTGADIVVSDASELPDAVERLLGV
;
A
#
# COMPACT_ATOMS: atom_id res chain seq x y z
N ILE A 1 28.28 -9.91 -10.47
CA ILE A 1 28.10 -11.21 -11.17
C ILE A 1 27.85 -12.24 -10.09
N ILE A 2 26.66 -12.83 -10.08
CA ILE A 2 26.29 -13.88 -9.13
C ILE A 2 26.56 -15.23 -9.79
N SER A 3 27.38 -16.07 -9.14
CA SER A 3 27.69 -17.43 -9.60
C SER A 3 26.61 -18.43 -9.18
N ALA A 4 26.64 -19.66 -9.70
CA ALA A 4 25.67 -20.70 -9.33
C ALA A 4 25.73 -21.10 -7.84
N GLY A 5 26.91 -20.98 -7.19
CA GLY A 5 27.05 -21.18 -5.74
C GLY A 5 26.40 -20.06 -4.92
N ASP A 6 26.40 -18.83 -5.43
CA ASP A 6 25.80 -17.69 -4.76
C ASP A 6 24.26 -17.78 -4.74
N MET A 7 23.66 -18.54 -5.63
CA MET A 7 22.19 -18.73 -5.68
C MET A 7 21.66 -19.55 -4.50
N GLU A 8 22.41 -20.53 -4.04
CA GLU A 8 22.06 -21.33 -2.86
C GLU A 8 22.23 -20.50 -1.58
N ASP A 9 23.35 -19.78 -1.45
CA ASP A 9 23.60 -18.86 -0.36
C ASP A 9 22.59 -17.70 -0.33
N TYR A 10 22.22 -17.18 -1.51
CA TYR A 10 21.17 -16.18 -1.63
C TYR A 10 19.80 -16.70 -1.19
N GLY A 11 19.48 -17.97 -1.48
CA GLY A 11 18.26 -18.64 -1.00
C GLY A 11 18.23 -18.76 0.53
N ILE A 12 19.35 -19.16 1.15
CA ILE A 12 19.50 -19.27 2.61
C ILE A 12 19.40 -17.88 3.25
N PHE A 13 20.11 -16.88 2.71
CA PHE A 13 20.04 -15.50 3.18
C PHE A 13 18.62 -14.93 3.10
N ASN A 14 17.93 -15.12 1.98
CA ASN A 14 16.55 -14.69 1.84
C ASN A 14 15.60 -15.35 2.85
N ASN A 15 15.77 -16.64 3.12
CA ASN A 15 14.96 -17.33 4.12
C ASN A 15 15.22 -16.81 5.53
N TYR A 16 16.48 -16.54 5.89
CA TYR A 16 16.84 -15.94 7.15
C TYR A 16 16.24 -14.54 7.31
N VAL A 17 16.43 -13.68 6.31
CA VAL A 17 15.84 -12.33 6.29
C VAL A 17 14.30 -12.36 6.40
N ARG A 18 13.65 -13.32 5.73
CA ARG A 18 12.20 -13.51 5.83
C ARG A 18 11.75 -13.90 7.24
N GLN A 19 12.48 -14.79 7.90
CA GLN A 19 12.16 -15.20 9.27
C GLN A 19 12.36 -14.06 10.27
N GLU A 20 13.45 -13.32 10.14
CA GLU A 20 13.73 -12.14 10.98
C GLU A 20 12.68 -11.03 10.76
N ILE A 21 12.34 -10.71 9.52
CA ILE A 21 11.29 -9.74 9.21
C ILE A 21 9.96 -10.21 9.79
N ALA A 22 9.58 -11.47 9.61
CA ALA A 22 8.33 -12.02 10.14
C ALA A 22 8.28 -11.97 11.68
N ALA A 23 9.40 -12.27 12.36
CA ALA A 23 9.50 -12.17 13.80
C ALA A 23 9.32 -10.72 14.30
N HIS A 24 9.99 -9.75 13.67
CA HIS A 24 9.87 -8.33 14.03
C HIS A 24 8.49 -7.75 13.67
N MET A 25 7.90 -8.18 12.54
CA MET A 25 6.55 -7.76 12.16
C MET A 25 5.50 -8.16 13.18
N SER A 26 5.64 -9.32 13.82
CA SER A 26 4.68 -9.80 14.83
C SER A 26 4.78 -9.06 16.17
N THR A 27 5.93 -8.47 16.48
CA THR A 27 6.18 -7.81 17.78
C THR A 27 6.10 -6.29 17.73
N ASP A 28 6.59 -5.68 16.66
CA ASP A 28 6.85 -4.24 16.60
C ASP A 28 5.94 -3.48 15.64
N ALA A 29 5.31 -4.17 14.68
CA ALA A 29 4.41 -3.52 13.74
C ALA A 29 3.16 -2.98 14.45
N ARG A 30 2.78 -1.77 14.11
CA ARG A 30 1.57 -1.10 14.61
C ARG A 30 0.87 -0.40 13.46
N ALA A 31 -0.45 -0.45 13.47
CA ALA A 31 -1.26 0.37 12.59
C ALA A 31 -1.18 1.84 13.01
N TYR A 32 -1.17 2.76 12.05
CA TYR A 32 -1.30 4.17 12.37
C TYR A 32 -2.63 4.42 13.12
N PRO A 33 -2.63 5.30 14.13
CA PRO A 33 -3.86 5.66 14.85
C PRO A 33 -4.96 6.08 13.87
N GLY A 34 -6.19 5.63 14.09
CA GLY A 34 -7.34 6.02 13.26
C GLY A 34 -7.50 5.27 11.93
N ILE A 35 -6.46 4.60 11.40
CA ILE A 35 -6.50 4.01 10.05
C ILE A 35 -7.61 2.95 9.90
N ALA A 36 -7.81 2.10 10.91
CA ALA A 36 -8.85 1.07 10.87
C ALA A 36 -10.25 1.68 10.79
N GLN A 37 -10.49 2.75 11.54
CA GLN A 37 -11.76 3.49 11.53
C GLN A 37 -12.01 4.16 10.18
N SER A 38 -10.99 4.78 9.62
CA SER A 38 -11.07 5.46 8.32
C SER A 38 -11.35 4.48 7.19
N ILE A 39 -10.67 3.32 7.16
CA ILE A 39 -10.96 2.27 6.18
C ILE A 39 -12.40 1.75 6.34
N LYS A 40 -12.89 1.55 7.57
CA LYS A 40 -14.28 1.12 7.82
C LYS A 40 -15.28 2.17 7.35
N ALA A 41 -15.02 3.44 7.58
CA ALA A 41 -15.88 4.54 7.10
C ALA A 41 -15.95 4.58 5.58
N LEU A 42 -14.80 4.50 4.90
CA LEU A 42 -14.74 4.44 3.43
C LEU A 42 -15.49 3.22 2.87
N ARG A 43 -15.36 2.05 3.50
CA ARG A 43 -16.12 0.86 3.10
C ARG A 43 -17.62 1.04 3.29
N ALA A 44 -18.06 1.70 4.35
CA ALA A 44 -19.47 2.00 4.60
C ALA A 44 -20.06 2.94 3.52
N CYS A 45 -19.23 3.83 2.96
CA CYS A 45 -19.57 4.65 1.79
C CYS A 45 -19.50 3.89 0.45
N GLY A 46 -19.26 2.58 0.45
CA GLY A 46 -19.20 1.75 -0.75
C GLY A 46 -17.85 1.71 -1.45
N CYS A 47 -16.80 2.30 -0.87
CA CYS A 47 -15.46 2.24 -1.45
C CYS A 47 -14.87 0.83 -1.39
N ARG A 48 -14.27 0.40 -2.47
CA ARG A 48 -13.45 -0.81 -2.51
C ARG A 48 -12.03 -0.46 -2.10
N ILE A 49 -11.51 -1.15 -1.10
CA ILE A 49 -10.16 -0.95 -0.57
C ILE A 49 -9.25 -2.05 -1.10
N VAL A 50 -8.21 -1.67 -1.84
CA VAL A 50 -7.26 -2.61 -2.47
C VAL A 50 -5.85 -2.19 -2.10
N LEU A 51 -5.01 -3.14 -1.71
CA LEU A 51 -3.60 -2.87 -1.41
C LEU A 51 -2.81 -2.74 -2.72
N CYS A 52 -2.11 -1.61 -2.89
CA CYS A 52 -1.14 -1.42 -3.97
C CYS A 52 0.26 -1.28 -3.36
N SER A 53 0.96 -2.39 -3.19
CA SER A 53 2.28 -2.43 -2.55
C SER A 53 3.30 -3.17 -3.41
N ASN A 54 4.53 -2.66 -3.44
CA ASN A 54 5.66 -3.36 -4.05
C ASN A 54 6.13 -4.54 -3.20
N ALA A 55 5.70 -4.61 -1.94
CA ALA A 55 5.98 -5.75 -1.07
C ALA A 55 5.28 -7.00 -1.60
N MET A 56 5.98 -8.14 -1.55
CA MET A 56 5.40 -9.41 -1.96
C MET A 56 4.28 -9.82 -0.99
N ALA A 57 3.26 -10.53 -1.50
CA ALA A 57 2.09 -10.90 -0.69
C ALA A 57 2.41 -11.74 0.54
N HIS A 58 3.47 -12.53 0.50
CA HIS A 58 3.91 -13.30 1.66
C HIS A 58 4.44 -12.42 2.81
N TYR A 59 4.72 -11.13 2.56
CA TYR A 59 4.98 -10.13 3.60
C TYR A 59 3.72 -9.33 3.95
N SER A 60 2.99 -8.87 2.94
CA SER A 60 1.85 -7.97 3.14
C SER A 60 0.73 -8.62 3.94
N ARG A 61 0.38 -9.87 3.65
CA ARG A 61 -0.71 -10.56 4.34
C ARG A 61 -0.43 -10.78 5.83
N PRO A 62 0.69 -11.42 6.25
CA PRO A 62 1.01 -11.58 7.65
C PRO A 62 1.13 -10.26 8.41
N LEU A 63 1.68 -9.21 7.76
CA LEU A 63 1.75 -7.88 8.35
C LEU A 63 0.36 -7.31 8.63
N LEU A 64 -0.52 -7.31 7.63
CA LEU A 64 -1.88 -6.80 7.79
C LEU A 64 -2.68 -7.61 8.84
N GLU A 65 -2.45 -8.91 8.91
CA GLU A 65 -3.05 -9.79 9.93
C GLU A 65 -2.55 -9.42 11.33
N SER A 66 -1.24 -9.27 11.52
CA SER A 66 -0.64 -8.93 12.82
C SER A 66 -1.09 -7.60 13.38
N ILE A 67 -1.40 -6.63 12.52
CA ILE A 67 -1.92 -5.30 12.90
C ILE A 67 -3.45 -5.19 12.83
N GLY A 68 -4.16 -6.30 12.56
CA GLY A 68 -5.63 -6.36 12.57
C GLY A 68 -6.31 -5.63 11.41
N LEU A 69 -5.63 -5.45 10.27
CA LEU A 69 -6.17 -4.73 9.11
C LEU A 69 -6.53 -5.65 7.93
N LEU A 70 -6.16 -6.93 7.96
CA LEU A 70 -6.28 -7.83 6.80
C LEU A 70 -7.71 -7.87 6.24
N ASP A 71 -8.71 -8.03 7.10
CA ASP A 71 -10.13 -8.16 6.71
C ASP A 71 -10.74 -6.84 6.22
N LEU A 72 -10.04 -5.74 6.37
CA LEU A 72 -10.48 -4.45 5.87
C LEU A 72 -10.17 -4.24 4.38
N PHE A 73 -9.25 -5.01 3.83
CA PHE A 73 -8.93 -4.98 2.40
C PHE A 73 -9.83 -5.96 1.63
N HIS A 74 -10.34 -5.51 0.49
CA HIS A 74 -11.12 -6.36 -0.42
C HIS A 74 -10.21 -7.24 -1.25
N ASP A 75 -8.99 -6.77 -1.53
CA ASP A 75 -7.98 -7.54 -2.25
C ASP A 75 -6.57 -7.06 -1.94
N ILE A 76 -5.62 -7.97 -2.11
CA ILE A 76 -4.18 -7.76 -1.92
C ILE A 76 -3.46 -8.33 -3.15
N PRO A 77 -3.53 -7.63 -4.30
CA PRO A 77 -2.90 -8.06 -5.53
C PRO A 77 -1.39 -8.17 -5.37
N GLN A 78 -0.82 -9.14 -6.07
CA GLN A 78 0.62 -9.36 -6.05
C GLN A 78 1.30 -8.67 -7.21
N SER A 79 2.38 -7.95 -6.92
CA SER A 79 3.31 -7.52 -7.95
C SER A 79 3.98 -8.74 -8.59
N ARG A 80 4.33 -8.62 -9.87
CA ARG A 80 5.06 -9.65 -10.63
C ARG A 80 6.54 -9.25 -10.73
N PRO A 81 7.44 -10.21 -10.95
CA PRO A 81 8.85 -9.90 -11.21
C PRO A 81 8.98 -8.86 -12.34
N GLY A 82 9.75 -7.81 -12.10
CA GLY A 82 9.94 -6.71 -13.05
C GLY A 82 8.84 -5.64 -13.07
N TRP A 83 7.79 -5.79 -12.26
CA TRP A 83 6.78 -4.76 -12.12
C TRP A 83 7.17 -3.73 -11.07
N ASP A 84 7.01 -2.48 -11.41
CA ASP A 84 6.97 -1.37 -10.45
C ASP A 84 5.54 -1.12 -9.95
N LYS A 85 5.38 -0.13 -9.11
CA LYS A 85 4.07 0.24 -8.55
C LYS A 85 3.08 0.71 -9.62
N GLN A 86 3.55 1.35 -10.69
CA GLN A 86 2.72 1.80 -11.80
C GLN A 86 2.09 0.61 -12.54
N HIS A 87 2.86 -0.43 -12.83
CA HIS A 87 2.35 -1.64 -13.47
C HIS A 87 1.29 -2.34 -12.61
N LEU A 88 1.56 -2.44 -11.30
CA LEU A 88 0.61 -3.03 -10.36
C LEU A 88 -0.68 -2.21 -10.29
N LEU A 89 -0.59 -0.87 -10.14
CA LEU A 89 -1.74 0.01 -10.08
C LEU A 89 -2.58 -0.05 -11.36
N LYS A 90 -1.93 -0.06 -12.52
CA LYS A 90 -2.60 -0.22 -13.81
C LYS A 90 -3.37 -1.54 -13.89
N SER A 91 -2.76 -2.66 -13.47
CA SER A 91 -3.40 -3.97 -13.42
C SER A 91 -4.62 -4.00 -12.48
N ILE A 92 -4.54 -3.31 -11.33
CA ILE A 92 -5.66 -3.15 -10.40
C ILE A 92 -6.81 -2.42 -11.09
N LEU A 93 -6.54 -1.28 -11.72
CA LEU A 93 -7.56 -0.49 -12.41
C LEU A 93 -8.20 -1.26 -13.59
N GLU A 94 -7.43 -2.01 -14.34
CA GLU A 94 -7.93 -2.86 -15.42
C GLU A 94 -8.82 -4.01 -14.90
N THR A 95 -8.48 -4.57 -13.75
CA THR A 95 -9.24 -5.66 -13.12
C THR A 95 -10.58 -5.19 -12.59
N TYR A 96 -10.59 -4.09 -11.84
CA TYR A 96 -11.80 -3.63 -11.14
C TYR A 96 -12.61 -2.62 -11.92
N ARG A 97 -12.02 -1.95 -12.91
CA ARG A 97 -12.67 -0.93 -13.76
C ARG A 97 -13.54 0.03 -12.96
N PRO A 98 -12.99 0.68 -11.92
CA PRO A 98 -13.76 1.59 -11.10
C PRO A 98 -14.21 2.81 -11.90
N LYS A 99 -15.37 3.39 -11.53
CA LYS A 99 -15.82 4.67 -12.10
C LYS A 99 -14.90 5.83 -11.70
N ALA A 100 -14.35 5.77 -10.50
CA ALA A 100 -13.37 6.69 -9.96
C ALA A 100 -12.42 5.94 -9.02
N ALA A 101 -11.19 6.38 -8.91
CA ALA A 101 -10.18 5.82 -8.03
C ALA A 101 -9.27 6.91 -7.48
N VAL A 102 -8.71 6.69 -6.31
CA VAL A 102 -7.71 7.54 -5.70
C VAL A 102 -6.59 6.67 -5.13
N MET A 103 -5.35 7.10 -5.30
CA MET A 103 -4.20 6.50 -4.63
C MET A 103 -4.02 7.14 -3.26
N VAL A 104 -3.68 6.34 -2.25
CA VAL A 104 -3.30 6.80 -0.91
C VAL A 104 -1.92 6.25 -0.61
N GLY A 105 -0.96 7.10 -0.30
CA GLY A 105 0.41 6.67 -0.03
C GLY A 105 1.26 7.76 0.60
N ASP A 106 2.46 7.39 1.04
CA ASP A 106 3.39 8.27 1.76
C ASP A 106 4.74 8.46 1.03
N ARG A 107 4.92 7.77 -0.11
CA ARG A 107 6.15 7.81 -0.88
C ARG A 107 5.95 8.46 -2.25
N HIS A 108 7.03 9.03 -2.78
CA HIS A 108 7.02 9.56 -4.15
C HIS A 108 6.60 8.52 -5.19
N PHE A 109 6.92 7.25 -4.99
CA PHE A 109 6.48 6.15 -5.87
C PHE A 109 4.95 6.02 -5.97
N ASP A 110 4.21 6.37 -4.91
CA ASP A 110 2.75 6.37 -4.91
C ASP A 110 2.23 7.47 -5.81
N ILE A 111 2.85 8.66 -5.72
CA ILE A 111 2.49 9.81 -6.52
C ILE A 111 2.80 9.57 -7.99
N GLU A 112 4.01 9.08 -8.30
CA GLU A 112 4.41 8.76 -9.67
C GLU A 112 3.49 7.73 -10.31
N ALA A 113 3.14 6.66 -9.58
CA ALA A 113 2.23 5.64 -10.07
C ALA A 113 0.84 6.20 -10.35
N ALA A 114 0.28 7.02 -9.45
CA ALA A 114 -1.02 7.66 -9.62
C ALA A 114 -1.03 8.61 -10.84
N ARG A 115 -0.01 9.44 -10.98
CA ARG A 115 0.14 10.36 -12.13
C ARG A 115 0.24 9.62 -13.46
N ALA A 116 0.99 8.51 -13.49
CA ALA A 116 1.16 7.71 -14.71
C ALA A 116 -0.15 7.08 -15.23
N VAL A 117 -1.13 6.85 -14.35
CA VAL A 117 -2.46 6.33 -14.71
C VAL A 117 -3.57 7.39 -14.58
N SER A 118 -3.20 8.65 -14.37
CA SER A 118 -4.10 9.81 -14.36
C SER A 118 -5.21 9.71 -13.30
N ILE A 119 -4.91 9.22 -12.09
CA ILE A 119 -5.82 9.26 -10.96
C ILE A 119 -5.30 10.23 -9.89
N PRO A 120 -6.19 10.83 -9.07
CA PRO A 120 -5.78 11.65 -7.94
C PRO A 120 -5.03 10.84 -6.88
N VAL A 121 -4.22 11.55 -6.06
CA VAL A 121 -3.43 10.95 -4.99
C VAL A 121 -3.53 11.76 -3.70
N ILE A 122 -3.72 11.04 -2.59
CA ILE A 122 -3.66 11.57 -1.22
C ILE A 122 -2.31 11.17 -0.63
N GLY A 123 -1.53 12.16 -0.21
CA GLY A 123 -0.27 11.98 0.50
C GLY A 123 -0.50 11.83 2.01
N CYS A 124 0.07 10.80 2.62
CA CYS A 124 0.03 10.58 4.07
C CYS A 124 1.22 11.28 4.74
N GLY A 125 1.02 12.50 5.24
CA GLY A 125 2.05 13.28 5.95
C GLY A 125 2.47 12.68 7.30
N TYR A 126 1.75 11.70 7.79
CA TYR A 126 2.08 10.90 8.98
C TYR A 126 2.85 9.61 8.66
N GLY A 127 3.11 9.33 7.38
CA GLY A 127 3.82 8.13 6.92
C GLY A 127 5.32 8.15 7.18
N LEU A 128 6.04 7.20 6.59
CA LEU A 128 7.49 7.03 6.77
C LEU A 128 8.32 8.15 6.13
N ALA A 129 7.79 8.81 5.10
CA ALA A 129 8.49 9.85 4.35
C ALA A 129 7.60 11.09 4.12
N PRO A 130 7.25 11.86 5.16
CA PRO A 130 6.32 12.98 5.06
C PRO A 130 6.70 14.02 3.99
N SER A 131 7.98 14.24 3.76
CA SER A 131 8.48 15.18 2.76
C SER A 131 8.27 14.71 1.31
N GLU A 132 8.09 13.42 1.07
CA GLU A 132 7.85 12.87 -0.26
C GLU A 132 6.41 13.06 -0.73
N GLY A 133 5.47 13.38 0.17
CA GLY A 133 4.05 13.60 -0.15
C GLY A 133 3.73 14.93 -0.82
N THR A 134 4.71 15.81 -1.01
CA THR A 134 4.50 17.20 -1.49
C THR A 134 3.92 17.33 -2.91
N GLY A 135 3.94 16.26 -3.71
CA GLY A 135 3.34 16.22 -5.05
C GLY A 135 1.92 15.65 -5.11
N ALA A 136 1.30 15.33 -3.96
CA ALA A 136 -0.06 14.81 -3.87
C ALA A 136 -1.10 15.93 -4.10
N ASP A 137 -2.32 15.56 -4.51
CA ASP A 137 -3.44 16.51 -4.68
C ASP A 137 -3.97 17.01 -3.34
N ILE A 138 -3.96 16.15 -2.33
CA ILE A 138 -4.24 16.48 -0.93
C ILE A 138 -3.18 15.80 -0.08
N VAL A 139 -2.69 16.49 0.95
CA VAL A 139 -1.86 15.88 2.00
C VAL A 139 -2.66 15.89 3.30
N VAL A 140 -2.77 14.72 3.93
CA VAL A 140 -3.42 14.56 5.23
C VAL A 140 -2.36 14.36 6.31
N SER A 141 -2.56 14.96 7.46
CA SER A 141 -1.65 14.89 8.62
C SER A 141 -2.03 13.82 9.63
N ASP A 142 -3.22 13.23 9.48
CA ASP A 142 -3.74 12.16 10.31
C ASP A 142 -4.61 11.21 9.46
N ALA A 143 -4.62 9.93 9.84
CA ALA A 143 -5.40 8.94 9.09
C ALA A 143 -6.92 9.18 9.17
N SER A 144 -7.41 9.85 10.21
CA SER A 144 -8.83 10.19 10.35
C SER A 144 -9.34 11.19 9.31
N GLU A 145 -8.45 11.92 8.64
CA GLU A 145 -8.79 12.85 7.57
C GLU A 145 -9.02 12.16 6.21
N LEU A 146 -8.66 10.88 6.10
CA LEU A 146 -8.77 10.13 4.82
C LEU A 146 -10.19 10.09 4.25
N PRO A 147 -11.27 9.85 5.02
CA PRO A 147 -12.62 9.82 4.46
C PRO A 147 -13.00 11.13 3.78
N ASP A 148 -12.76 12.25 4.45
CA ASP A 148 -13.07 13.59 3.93
C ASP A 148 -12.21 13.93 2.68
N ALA A 149 -10.94 13.53 2.69
CA ALA A 149 -10.05 13.74 1.55
C ALA A 149 -10.50 12.92 0.32
N VAL A 150 -10.95 11.68 0.52
CA VAL A 150 -11.50 10.83 -0.54
C VAL A 150 -12.82 11.40 -1.08
N GLU A 151 -13.73 11.82 -0.19
CA GLU A 151 -14.98 12.48 -0.58
C GLU A 151 -14.71 13.72 -1.46
N ARG A 152 -13.78 14.58 -1.07
CA ARG A 152 -13.42 15.78 -1.83
C ARG A 152 -12.86 15.48 -3.21
N LEU A 153 -12.13 14.39 -3.38
CA LEU A 153 -11.50 14.03 -4.67
C LEU A 153 -12.43 13.21 -5.58
N LEU A 154 -13.28 12.38 -5.01
CA LEU A 154 -14.12 11.44 -5.76
C LEU A 154 -15.59 11.83 -5.79
N GLY A 155 -16.05 12.71 -4.90
CA GLY A 155 -17.45 13.12 -4.80
C GLY A 155 -18.39 12.00 -4.31
N VAL A 156 -17.92 11.15 -3.41
CA VAL A 156 -18.63 9.95 -2.90
C VAL A 156 -18.99 10.08 -1.44
#